data_d4db50cfa475be0a656553ca0af72249
#
_entry.id   d4db50cfa475be0a656553ca0af72249
#
_cell.length_a   1.000
_cell.length_b   1.000
_cell.length_c   1.000
_cell.angle_alpha   90.00
_cell.angle_beta   90.00
_cell.angle_gamma   90.00
#
_symmetry.space_group_name_H-M   'P 1'
#
loop_
_entity.id
_entity.type
_entity.pdbx_description
1 polymer ?
#
loop_
_entity_poly.entity_id
_entity_poly.type
_entity_poly.pdbx_seq_one_letter_code
_entity_poly.pdbx_strand_id
1 'polypeptide(L)'
;MAISPIEIIESMLPATLTAPGMSEREFLDLCDKFPDATLEYEADGTVLIMPPTDPKTGFRSNRIAFELTRWAEQAGGLVVGPDTGFFLPGGSRRSPDAAWVNERRWNAAQTPGTRFPPFAPDFVIELRSPTDRLSALNAKMREYIDNGVQLGWLIDPQNRTVSIFRAGTEPTVLSDSIEVHGEGPVEGFVLPLAKIF
;
A
#
# COMPACT_ATOMS: atom_id res chain seq x y z
N MET A 1 7.95 37.72 -11.40
CA MET A 1 7.19 36.72 -12.21
C MET A 1 6.14 36.12 -11.28
N ALA A 2 4.88 36.11 -11.70
CA ALA A 2 3.86 35.42 -10.93
C ALA A 2 4.07 33.91 -11.12
N ILE A 3 4.16 33.16 -10.02
CA ILE A 3 4.24 31.71 -10.03
C ILE A 3 2.91 31.20 -10.60
N SER A 4 2.95 30.26 -11.57
CA SER A 4 1.74 29.69 -12.15
C SER A 4 1.00 28.88 -11.08
N PRO A 5 -0.36 28.85 -11.12
CA PRO A 5 -1.12 27.97 -10.23
C PRO A 5 -0.70 26.49 -10.30
N ILE A 6 -0.25 26.02 -11.46
CA ILE A 6 0.27 24.67 -11.68
C ILE A 6 1.58 24.48 -10.92
N GLU A 7 2.54 25.42 -11.03
CA GLU A 7 3.81 25.34 -10.27
C GLU A 7 3.60 25.36 -8.75
N ILE A 8 2.57 26.07 -8.27
CA ILE A 8 2.20 26.05 -6.85
C ILE A 8 1.72 24.64 -6.47
N ILE A 9 0.80 24.05 -7.23
CA ILE A 9 0.24 22.71 -6.95
C ILE A 9 1.34 21.65 -7.06
N GLU A 10 2.18 21.68 -8.10
CA GLU A 10 3.31 20.75 -8.28
C GLU A 10 4.33 20.83 -7.13
N SER A 11 4.56 22.02 -6.57
CA SER A 11 5.45 22.19 -5.42
C SER A 11 4.86 21.68 -4.10
N MET A 12 3.55 21.45 -4.05
CA MET A 12 2.82 21.01 -2.84
C MET A 12 2.53 19.50 -2.81
N LEU A 13 2.74 18.77 -3.92
CA LEU A 13 2.45 17.33 -3.96
C LEU A 13 3.75 16.47 -4.06
N PRO A 14 3.81 15.35 -3.36
CA PRO A 14 2.85 14.90 -2.36
C PRO A 14 2.81 15.87 -1.17
N ALA A 15 1.63 16.33 -0.80
CA ALA A 15 1.49 17.25 0.32
C ALA A 15 1.49 16.48 1.64
N THR A 16 2.31 16.93 2.56
CA THR A 16 2.35 16.40 3.92
C THR A 16 1.79 17.45 4.87
N LEU A 17 0.75 17.11 5.58
CA LEU A 17 0.14 17.95 6.62
C LEU A 17 0.32 17.25 7.96
N THR A 18 0.68 18.01 8.99
CA THR A 18 0.75 17.47 10.34
C THR A 18 -0.46 17.93 11.12
N ALA A 19 -1.27 16.98 11.59
CA ALA A 19 -2.46 17.21 12.40
C ALA A 19 -2.38 16.38 13.71
N PRO A 20 -1.52 16.77 14.66
CA PRO A 20 -1.34 16.01 15.90
C PRO A 20 -2.64 15.82 16.65
N GLY A 21 -2.94 14.61 17.09
CA GLY A 21 -4.15 14.28 17.84
C GLY A 21 -5.41 14.15 16.98
N MET A 22 -5.29 14.10 15.65
CA MET A 22 -6.41 13.79 14.77
C MET A 22 -7.01 12.42 15.14
N SER A 23 -8.31 12.43 15.42
CA SER A 23 -9.05 11.20 15.67
C SER A 23 -9.40 10.47 14.36
N GLU A 24 -9.74 9.19 14.46
CA GLU A 24 -10.25 8.40 13.33
C GLU A 24 -11.45 9.08 12.66
N ARG A 25 -12.36 9.62 13.44
CA ARG A 25 -13.55 10.33 12.94
C ARG A 25 -13.16 11.56 12.12
N GLU A 26 -12.23 12.36 12.60
CA GLU A 26 -11.76 13.55 11.87
C GLU A 26 -11.04 13.16 10.57
N PHE A 27 -10.29 12.05 10.57
CA PHE A 27 -9.71 11.52 9.34
C PHE A 27 -10.78 11.06 8.34
N LEU A 28 -11.82 10.37 8.80
CA LEU A 28 -12.96 10.00 7.95
C LEU A 28 -13.71 11.21 7.40
N ASP A 29 -13.94 12.23 8.23
CA ASP A 29 -14.53 13.51 7.81
C ASP A 29 -13.66 14.21 6.74
N LEU A 30 -12.32 14.08 6.85
CA LEU A 30 -11.39 14.59 5.86
C LEU A 30 -11.52 13.83 4.53
N CYS A 31 -11.59 12.49 4.58
CA CYS A 31 -11.82 11.66 3.38
C CYS A 31 -13.16 12.01 2.69
N ASP A 32 -14.20 12.32 3.46
CA ASP A 32 -15.50 12.71 2.91
C ASP A 32 -15.48 14.09 2.24
N LYS A 33 -14.64 15.00 2.74
CA LYS A 33 -14.45 16.34 2.14
C LYS A 33 -13.63 16.29 0.85
N PHE A 34 -12.77 15.30 0.70
CA PHE A 34 -11.86 15.15 -0.43
C PHE A 34 -11.98 13.75 -1.06
N PRO A 35 -13.16 13.42 -1.64
CA PRO A 35 -13.46 12.07 -2.13
C PRO A 35 -12.55 11.63 -3.30
N ASP A 36 -11.95 12.59 -4.00
CA ASP A 36 -11.08 12.34 -5.15
C ASP A 36 -9.59 12.25 -4.76
N ALA A 37 -9.26 12.38 -3.47
CA ALA A 37 -7.90 12.29 -2.97
C ALA A 37 -7.62 10.96 -2.28
N THR A 38 -6.47 10.36 -2.59
CA THR A 38 -5.94 9.25 -1.81
C THR A 38 -5.22 9.81 -0.58
N LEU A 39 -5.74 9.51 0.60
CA LEU A 39 -5.24 10.00 1.87
C LEU A 39 -4.71 8.85 2.72
N GLU A 40 -3.51 9.01 3.27
CA GLU A 40 -2.98 8.16 4.32
C GLU A 40 -2.73 8.98 5.60
N TYR A 41 -2.71 8.30 6.73
CA TYR A 41 -2.50 8.91 8.03
C TYR A 41 -1.48 8.11 8.82
N GLU A 42 -0.43 8.77 9.28
CA GLU A 42 0.59 8.17 10.13
C GLU A 42 0.22 8.28 11.61
N ALA A 43 0.74 7.38 12.43
CA ALA A 43 0.43 7.34 13.86
C ALA A 43 0.88 8.61 14.63
N ASP A 44 1.81 9.39 14.08
CA ASP A 44 2.28 10.67 14.65
C ASP A 44 1.38 11.86 14.31
N GLY A 45 0.31 11.65 13.53
CA GLY A 45 -0.60 12.70 13.09
C GLY A 45 -0.26 13.27 11.70
N THR A 46 0.70 12.73 11.01
CA THR A 46 1.02 13.15 9.63
C THR A 46 -0.03 12.63 8.66
N VAL A 47 -0.62 13.52 7.87
CA VAL A 47 -1.52 13.19 6.76
C VAL A 47 -0.76 13.31 5.46
N LEU A 48 -0.76 12.25 4.67
CA LEU A 48 -0.18 12.20 3.33
C LEU A 48 -1.29 12.33 2.30
N ILE A 49 -1.14 13.27 1.37
CA ILE A 49 -2.06 13.48 0.25
C ILE A 49 -1.32 13.05 -1.01
N MET A 50 -1.79 11.99 -1.64
CA MET A 50 -1.13 11.38 -2.79
C MET A 50 -1.65 11.98 -4.10
N PRO A 51 -0.77 12.31 -5.06
CA PRO A 51 -1.18 12.71 -6.40
C PRO A 51 -1.68 11.49 -7.20
N PRO A 52 -2.41 11.72 -8.30
CA PRO A 52 -2.71 10.66 -9.26
C PRO A 52 -1.44 9.96 -9.74
N THR A 53 -1.53 8.66 -9.89
CA THR A 53 -0.43 7.80 -10.35
C THR A 53 -0.12 8.04 -11.83
N ASP A 54 1.16 8.06 -12.22
CA ASP A 54 1.56 8.12 -13.62
C ASP A 54 1.12 6.85 -14.40
N PRO A 55 0.92 6.93 -15.74
CA PRO A 55 0.39 5.82 -16.53
C PRO A 55 1.22 4.53 -16.48
N LYS A 56 2.55 4.65 -16.34
CA LYS A 56 3.44 3.49 -16.30
C LYS A 56 3.34 2.75 -14.97
N THR A 57 3.30 3.50 -13.87
CA THR A 57 3.07 2.95 -12.53
C THR A 57 1.67 2.35 -12.45
N GLY A 58 0.64 3.04 -12.94
CA GLY A 58 -0.74 2.53 -13.00
C GLY A 58 -0.87 1.21 -13.79
N PHE A 59 -0.19 1.08 -14.93
CA PHE A 59 -0.14 -0.18 -15.68
C PHE A 59 0.48 -1.31 -14.85
N ARG A 60 1.56 -1.04 -14.15
CA ARG A 60 2.25 -2.01 -13.30
C ARG A 60 1.41 -2.44 -12.10
N SER A 61 0.80 -1.48 -11.40
CA SER A 61 -0.11 -1.77 -10.27
C SER A 61 -1.28 -2.64 -10.71
N ASN A 62 -1.90 -2.29 -11.85
CA ASN A 62 -2.98 -3.10 -12.41
C ASN A 62 -2.53 -4.53 -12.77
N ARG A 63 -1.31 -4.69 -13.28
CA ARG A 63 -0.75 -6.01 -13.57
C ARG A 63 -0.52 -6.83 -12.30
N ILE A 64 0.00 -6.22 -11.25
CA ILE A 64 0.20 -6.86 -9.94
C ILE A 64 -1.16 -7.32 -9.38
N ALA A 65 -2.14 -6.42 -9.33
CA ALA A 65 -3.48 -6.74 -8.83
C ALA A 65 -4.15 -7.87 -9.63
N PHE A 66 -4.00 -7.87 -10.96
CA PHE A 66 -4.52 -8.93 -11.83
C PHE A 66 -3.92 -10.30 -11.51
N GLU A 67 -2.58 -10.41 -11.39
CA GLU A 67 -1.93 -11.69 -11.09
C GLU A 67 -2.30 -12.19 -9.69
N LEU A 68 -2.36 -11.30 -8.70
CA LEU A 68 -2.75 -11.65 -7.35
C LEU A 68 -4.22 -12.13 -7.30
N THR A 69 -5.12 -11.44 -8.00
CA THR A 69 -6.54 -11.82 -8.09
C THR A 69 -6.70 -13.18 -8.77
N ARG A 70 -6.01 -13.40 -9.90
CA ARG A 70 -6.05 -14.66 -10.63
C ARG A 70 -5.61 -15.86 -9.77
N TRP A 71 -4.60 -15.65 -8.92
CA TRP A 71 -4.18 -16.67 -7.96
C TRP A 71 -5.24 -16.86 -6.86
N ALA A 72 -5.77 -15.77 -6.30
CA ALA A 72 -6.75 -15.81 -5.21
C ALA A 72 -8.08 -16.47 -5.62
N GLU A 73 -8.47 -16.42 -6.90
CA GLU A 73 -9.66 -17.16 -7.41
C GLU A 73 -9.58 -18.67 -7.15
N GLN A 74 -8.38 -19.23 -7.05
CA GLN A 74 -8.15 -20.65 -6.76
C GLN A 74 -7.79 -20.90 -5.29
N ALA A 75 -7.04 -20.00 -4.70
CA ALA A 75 -6.53 -20.14 -3.33
C ALA A 75 -7.53 -19.63 -2.27
N GLY A 76 -8.50 -18.81 -2.67
CA GLY A 76 -9.43 -18.13 -1.77
C GLY A 76 -8.88 -16.83 -1.22
N GLY A 77 -9.67 -16.17 -0.35
CA GLY A 77 -9.35 -14.85 0.19
C GLY A 77 -9.79 -13.70 -0.70
N LEU A 78 -9.50 -12.49 -0.28
CA LEU A 78 -9.89 -11.26 -0.97
C LEU A 78 -8.66 -10.47 -1.37
N VAL A 79 -8.65 -10.00 -2.60
CA VAL A 79 -7.65 -9.05 -3.10
C VAL A 79 -8.27 -7.67 -3.16
N VAL A 80 -7.54 -6.67 -2.66
CA VAL A 80 -7.94 -5.27 -2.72
C VAL A 80 -6.86 -4.44 -3.41
N GLY A 81 -7.30 -3.39 -4.11
CA GLY A 81 -6.43 -2.49 -4.87
C GLY A 81 -6.03 -1.23 -4.09
N PRO A 82 -5.33 -0.30 -4.77
CA PRO A 82 -4.61 0.81 -4.15
C PRO A 82 -5.47 1.83 -3.39
N ASP A 83 -6.77 1.90 -3.66
CA ASP A 83 -7.67 2.85 -3.00
C ASP A 83 -8.35 2.27 -1.75
N THR A 84 -7.93 1.08 -1.31
CA THR A 84 -8.50 0.42 -0.15
C THR A 84 -7.66 0.70 1.09
N GLY A 85 -8.22 1.50 2.01
CA GLY A 85 -7.57 1.84 3.27
C GLY A 85 -7.78 0.79 4.35
N PHE A 86 -6.79 0.65 5.23
CA PHE A 86 -6.82 -0.18 6.44
C PHE A 86 -6.47 0.65 7.66
N PHE A 87 -7.16 0.42 8.76
CA PHE A 87 -6.77 0.92 10.06
C PHE A 87 -5.80 -0.06 10.71
N LEU A 88 -4.52 0.31 10.76
CA LEU A 88 -3.53 -0.55 11.37
C LEU A 88 -3.59 -0.46 12.92
N PRO A 89 -3.31 -1.56 13.64
CA PRO A 89 -3.31 -1.56 15.13
C PRO A 89 -2.47 -0.47 15.78
N GLY A 90 -1.37 -0.05 15.14
CA GLY A 90 -0.50 1.04 15.59
C GLY A 90 -1.09 2.44 15.45
N GLY A 91 -2.30 2.59 14.91
CA GLY A 91 -3.01 3.86 14.80
C GLY A 91 -2.92 4.54 13.45
N SER A 92 -2.10 4.07 12.53
CA SER A 92 -2.00 4.61 11.16
C SER A 92 -3.11 4.10 10.23
N ARG A 93 -3.24 4.79 9.09
CA ARG A 93 -4.18 4.49 8.00
C ARG A 93 -3.40 4.36 6.72
N ARG A 94 -3.37 3.17 6.16
CA ARG A 94 -2.55 2.86 4.98
C ARG A 94 -3.38 2.25 3.87
N SER A 95 -3.03 2.60 2.63
CA SER A 95 -3.61 2.05 1.42
C SER A 95 -2.49 1.42 0.60
N PRO A 96 -2.27 0.10 0.69
CA PRO A 96 -1.24 -0.58 -0.11
C PRO A 96 -1.64 -0.64 -1.58
N ASP A 97 -0.66 -0.67 -2.50
CA ASP A 97 -0.92 -0.80 -3.95
C ASP A 97 -1.66 -2.08 -4.32
N ALA A 98 -1.43 -3.16 -3.57
CA ALA A 98 -2.26 -4.37 -3.57
C ALA A 98 -2.15 -5.07 -2.22
N ALA A 99 -3.24 -5.69 -1.79
CA ALA A 99 -3.22 -6.52 -0.60
C ALA A 99 -4.11 -7.75 -0.77
N TRP A 100 -3.76 -8.80 -0.02
CA TRP A 100 -4.58 -9.98 0.13
C TRP A 100 -4.94 -10.19 1.60
N VAL A 101 -6.19 -10.57 1.83
CA VAL A 101 -6.74 -10.83 3.17
C VAL A 101 -7.38 -12.22 3.18
N ASN A 102 -7.09 -12.98 4.21
CA ASN A 102 -7.75 -14.25 4.44
C ASN A 102 -9.27 -14.06 4.62
N GLU A 103 -10.07 -14.84 3.92
CA GLU A 103 -11.52 -14.69 3.88
C GLU A 103 -12.18 -14.77 5.28
N ARG A 104 -11.70 -15.65 6.15
CA ARG A 104 -12.24 -15.76 7.51
C ARG A 104 -11.96 -14.51 8.34
N ARG A 105 -10.78 -13.92 8.19
CA ARG A 105 -10.43 -12.66 8.87
C ARG A 105 -11.27 -11.51 8.34
N TRP A 106 -11.42 -11.43 7.02
CA TRP A 106 -12.28 -10.44 6.39
C TRP A 106 -13.71 -10.51 6.91
N ASN A 107 -14.32 -11.71 6.88
CA ASN A 107 -15.68 -11.91 7.32
C ASN A 107 -15.87 -11.63 8.83
N ALA A 108 -14.88 -11.98 9.65
CA ALA A 108 -14.91 -11.72 11.09
C ALA A 108 -14.82 -10.23 11.45
N ALA A 109 -14.21 -9.42 10.60
CA ALA A 109 -14.02 -7.99 10.82
C ALA A 109 -15.14 -7.12 10.23
N GLN A 110 -16.14 -7.72 9.55
CA GLN A 110 -17.27 -7.00 9.00
C GLN A 110 -18.17 -6.48 10.13
N THR A 111 -18.05 -5.19 10.43
CA THR A 111 -18.90 -4.50 11.39
C THR A 111 -19.73 -3.45 10.66
N PRO A 112 -21.07 -3.45 10.81
CA PRO A 112 -21.91 -2.43 10.20
C PRO A 112 -21.45 -1.01 10.56
N GLY A 113 -21.26 -0.16 9.54
CA GLY A 113 -20.81 1.23 9.71
C GLY A 113 -19.29 1.42 9.75
N THR A 114 -18.49 0.36 9.71
CA THR A 114 -17.03 0.47 9.57
C THR A 114 -16.67 0.74 8.10
N ARG A 115 -16.07 1.89 7.80
CA ARG A 115 -15.66 2.26 6.44
C ARG A 115 -14.40 1.52 6.00
N PHE A 116 -13.42 1.39 6.90
CA PHE A 116 -12.16 0.71 6.64
C PHE A 116 -11.95 -0.44 7.62
N PRO A 117 -11.38 -1.58 7.18
CA PRO A 117 -11.09 -2.70 8.07
C PRO A 117 -10.13 -2.29 9.20
N PRO A 118 -10.46 -2.59 10.48
CA PRO A 118 -9.62 -2.24 11.62
C PRO A 118 -8.54 -3.29 11.90
N PHE A 119 -7.85 -3.75 10.86
CA PHE A 119 -6.77 -4.73 10.94
C PHE A 119 -5.80 -4.59 9.78
N ALA A 120 -4.58 -5.09 9.94
CA ALA A 120 -3.62 -5.19 8.86
C ALA A 120 -3.95 -6.36 7.92
N PRO A 121 -3.77 -6.23 6.58
CA PRO A 121 -3.86 -7.35 5.65
C PRO A 121 -2.88 -8.48 6.01
N ASP A 122 -3.09 -9.68 5.47
CA ASP A 122 -2.14 -10.78 5.65
C ASP A 122 -0.92 -10.64 4.73
N PHE A 123 -1.12 -10.06 3.55
CA PHE A 123 -0.07 -9.79 2.57
C PHE A 123 -0.27 -8.43 1.92
N VAL A 124 0.82 -7.69 1.71
CA VAL A 124 0.82 -6.37 1.03
C VAL A 124 1.89 -6.31 -0.04
N ILE A 125 1.62 -5.56 -1.09
CA ILE A 125 2.59 -5.17 -2.12
C ILE A 125 2.57 -3.64 -2.23
N GLU A 126 3.76 -3.05 -2.18
CA GLU A 126 4.01 -1.64 -2.52
C GLU A 126 4.88 -1.59 -3.78
N LEU A 127 4.51 -0.72 -4.71
CA LEU A 127 5.19 -0.50 -5.98
C LEU A 127 5.80 0.89 -6.01
N ARG A 128 7.11 0.97 -6.03
CA ARG A 128 7.81 2.26 -6.08
C ARG A 128 7.51 3.02 -7.38
N SER A 129 6.95 4.20 -7.25
CA SER A 129 6.81 5.19 -8.33
C SER A 129 8.12 6.01 -8.53
N PRO A 130 8.27 6.75 -9.65
CA PRO A 130 9.46 7.56 -9.87
C PRO A 130 9.73 8.64 -8.83
N THR A 131 8.68 9.13 -8.17
CA THR A 131 8.76 10.21 -7.17
C THR A 131 8.95 9.72 -5.74
N ASP A 132 8.80 8.42 -5.49
CA ASP A 132 8.87 7.86 -4.15
C ASP A 132 10.31 7.79 -3.64
N ARG A 133 10.45 8.12 -2.36
CA ARG A 133 11.70 7.92 -1.62
C ARG A 133 11.76 6.49 -1.09
N LEU A 134 12.76 5.73 -1.52
CA LEU A 134 12.94 4.34 -1.11
C LEU A 134 13.00 4.17 0.41
N SER A 135 13.61 5.13 1.12
CA SER A 135 13.66 5.10 2.59
C SER A 135 12.27 5.20 3.24
N ALA A 136 11.37 6.03 2.69
CA ALA A 136 10.00 6.15 3.19
C ALA A 136 9.20 4.87 2.94
N LEU A 137 9.33 4.26 1.73
CA LEU A 137 8.68 2.99 1.43
C LEU A 137 9.20 1.84 2.32
N ASN A 138 10.51 1.79 2.58
CA ASN A 138 11.07 0.81 3.52
C ASN A 138 10.51 0.99 4.94
N ALA A 139 10.34 2.23 5.40
CA ALA A 139 9.72 2.51 6.71
C ALA A 139 8.25 2.07 6.73
N LYS A 140 7.48 2.38 5.67
CA LYS A 140 6.09 1.95 5.49
C LYS A 140 5.97 0.42 5.51
N MET A 141 6.87 -0.29 4.83
CA MET A 141 6.88 -1.76 4.83
C MET A 141 7.17 -2.35 6.21
N ARG A 142 8.10 -1.77 6.96
CA ARG A 142 8.36 -2.18 8.35
C ARG A 142 7.15 -1.93 9.23
N GLU A 143 6.50 -0.77 9.09
CA GLU A 143 5.26 -0.47 9.79
C GLU A 143 4.17 -1.51 9.50
N TYR A 144 3.99 -1.96 8.27
CA TYR A 144 3.06 -3.04 7.95
C TYR A 144 3.37 -4.32 8.73
N ILE A 145 4.63 -4.75 8.71
CA ILE A 145 5.07 -5.96 9.43
C ILE A 145 4.87 -5.82 10.94
N ASP A 146 5.24 -4.68 11.52
CA ASP A 146 5.08 -4.39 12.96
C ASP A 146 3.60 -4.36 13.37
N ASN A 147 2.69 -4.10 12.44
CA ASN A 147 1.24 -4.13 12.63
C ASN A 147 0.57 -5.47 12.29
N GLY A 148 1.35 -6.51 12.01
CA GLY A 148 0.86 -7.87 11.86
C GLY A 148 0.64 -8.35 10.42
N VAL A 149 1.10 -7.60 9.42
CA VAL A 149 1.25 -8.14 8.06
C VAL A 149 2.28 -9.28 8.11
N GLN A 150 1.91 -10.44 7.58
CA GLN A 150 2.75 -11.64 7.65
C GLN A 150 3.85 -11.65 6.59
N LEU A 151 3.55 -11.07 5.43
CA LEU A 151 4.47 -10.97 4.28
C LEU A 151 4.23 -9.66 3.55
N GLY A 152 5.30 -8.97 3.19
CA GLY A 152 5.22 -7.75 2.39
C GLY A 152 6.26 -7.73 1.28
N TRP A 153 5.89 -7.24 0.11
CA TRP A 153 6.80 -7.03 -1.01
C TRP A 153 6.88 -5.56 -1.37
N LEU A 154 8.10 -5.02 -1.42
CA LEU A 154 8.40 -3.73 -2.01
C LEU A 154 9.05 -3.97 -3.37
N ILE A 155 8.33 -3.64 -4.43
CA ILE A 155 8.79 -3.78 -5.81
C ILE A 155 9.36 -2.45 -6.27
N ASP A 156 10.62 -2.43 -6.66
CA ASP A 156 11.32 -1.26 -7.18
C ASP A 156 11.72 -1.49 -8.66
N PRO A 157 10.91 -1.02 -9.61
CA PRO A 157 11.22 -1.17 -11.03
C PRO A 157 12.41 -0.34 -11.50
N GLN A 158 12.80 0.70 -10.76
CA GLN A 158 13.94 1.54 -11.13
C GLN A 158 15.25 0.81 -10.92
N ASN A 159 15.35 0.04 -9.82
CA ASN A 159 16.52 -0.76 -9.47
C ASN A 159 16.36 -2.24 -9.84
N ARG A 160 15.20 -2.63 -10.41
CA ARG A 160 14.85 -4.01 -10.76
C ARG A 160 14.99 -4.95 -9.56
N THR A 161 14.46 -4.53 -8.40
CA THR A 161 14.53 -5.31 -7.16
C THR A 161 13.15 -5.57 -6.56
N VAL A 162 13.06 -6.68 -5.82
CA VAL A 162 11.94 -6.97 -4.92
C VAL A 162 12.52 -7.20 -3.54
N SER A 163 12.15 -6.34 -2.58
CA SER A 163 12.48 -6.52 -1.17
C SER A 163 11.32 -7.24 -0.48
N ILE A 164 11.62 -8.39 0.14
CA ILE A 164 10.66 -9.27 0.79
C ILE A 164 10.79 -9.08 2.31
N PHE A 165 9.72 -8.59 2.93
CA PHE A 165 9.65 -8.28 4.36
C PHE A 165 8.89 -9.37 5.10
N ARG A 166 9.44 -9.81 6.24
CA ARG A 166 8.87 -10.81 7.16
C ARG A 166 9.10 -10.38 8.59
N ALA A 167 8.24 -10.85 9.48
CA ALA A 167 8.42 -10.58 10.91
C ALA A 167 9.75 -11.17 11.44
N GLY A 168 10.45 -10.40 12.26
CA GLY A 168 11.65 -10.86 12.98
C GLY A 168 12.91 -11.05 12.14
N THR A 169 12.90 -10.66 10.85
CA THR A 169 14.07 -10.78 9.98
C THR A 169 14.33 -9.52 9.17
N GLU A 170 15.57 -9.31 8.75
CA GLU A 170 15.86 -8.27 7.76
C GLU A 170 15.28 -8.64 6.40
N PRO A 171 14.89 -7.65 5.58
CA PRO A 171 14.35 -7.90 4.26
C PRO A 171 15.33 -8.66 3.34
N THR A 172 14.83 -9.66 2.64
CA THR A 172 15.57 -10.33 1.57
C THR A 172 15.37 -9.57 0.26
N VAL A 173 16.45 -9.26 -0.46
CA VAL A 173 16.39 -8.54 -1.73
C VAL A 173 16.67 -9.47 -2.89
N LEU A 174 15.74 -9.57 -3.83
CA LEU A 174 15.91 -10.21 -5.13
C LEU A 174 16.25 -9.14 -6.16
N SER A 175 17.32 -9.35 -6.94
CA SER A 175 17.74 -8.44 -8.01
C SER A 175 17.63 -9.12 -9.36
N ASP A 176 17.11 -8.41 -10.37
CA ASP A 176 16.94 -8.89 -11.75
C ASP A 176 16.22 -10.24 -11.88
N SER A 177 15.42 -10.59 -10.89
CA SER A 177 14.64 -11.84 -10.92
C SER A 177 13.57 -11.77 -12.02
N ILE A 178 13.27 -12.91 -12.63
CA ILE A 178 12.20 -13.02 -13.64
C ILE A 178 10.83 -13.15 -13.01
N GLU A 179 10.79 -13.62 -11.76
CA GLU A 179 9.57 -13.81 -10.97
C GLU A 179 9.86 -13.75 -9.47
N VAL A 180 8.85 -13.55 -8.66
CA VAL A 180 8.90 -13.69 -7.20
C VAL A 180 7.82 -14.64 -6.74
N HIS A 181 8.15 -15.49 -5.78
CA HIS A 181 7.28 -16.54 -5.25
C HIS A 181 6.69 -16.11 -3.89
N GLY A 182 5.39 -16.32 -3.76
CA GLY A 182 4.67 -16.18 -2.49
C GLY A 182 5.03 -17.30 -1.52
N GLU A 183 4.90 -17.00 -0.26
CA GLU A 183 5.10 -17.91 0.86
C GLU A 183 4.11 -17.59 1.97
N GLY A 184 4.01 -18.47 2.96
CA GLY A 184 3.12 -18.26 4.12
C GLY A 184 1.67 -17.99 3.70
N PRO A 185 1.12 -16.77 3.91
CA PRO A 185 -0.27 -16.48 3.62
C PRO A 185 -0.63 -16.57 2.13
N VAL A 186 0.36 -16.43 1.24
CA VAL A 186 0.17 -16.47 -0.22
C VAL A 186 1.02 -17.56 -0.87
N GLU A 187 1.12 -18.70 -0.20
CA GLU A 187 1.82 -19.88 -0.73
C GLU A 187 1.26 -20.27 -2.12
N GLY A 188 2.17 -20.52 -3.08
CA GLY A 188 1.82 -20.83 -4.46
C GLY A 188 1.50 -19.62 -5.34
N PHE A 189 1.47 -18.40 -4.81
CA PHE A 189 1.43 -17.20 -5.65
C PHE A 189 2.77 -17.00 -6.37
N VAL A 190 2.72 -16.73 -7.67
CA VAL A 190 3.91 -16.38 -8.46
C VAL A 190 3.62 -15.13 -9.25
N LEU A 191 4.42 -14.08 -9.05
CA LEU A 191 4.33 -12.83 -9.78
C LEU A 191 5.45 -12.76 -10.84
N PRO A 192 5.13 -12.83 -12.15
CA PRO A 192 6.09 -12.60 -13.21
C PRO A 192 6.49 -11.11 -13.26
N LEU A 193 7.81 -10.83 -13.22
CA LEU A 193 8.34 -9.47 -13.13
C LEU A 193 8.64 -8.82 -14.49
N ALA A 194 8.62 -9.59 -15.58
CA ALA A 194 8.99 -9.11 -16.93
C ALA A 194 8.19 -7.89 -17.44
N LYS A 195 6.95 -7.70 -16.97
CA LYS A 195 6.10 -6.54 -17.32
C LYS A 195 6.01 -5.50 -16.20
N ILE A 196 6.75 -5.69 -15.12
CA ILE A 196 6.80 -4.79 -13.97
C ILE A 196 8.13 -4.04 -13.94
N PHE A 197 9.20 -4.67 -14.32
CA PHE A 197 10.55 -4.08 -14.45
C PHE A 197 10.80 -3.28 -15.74
#